data_aa939df5069020f043ca3d756b24e4c3
#
_entry.id   aa939df5069020f043ca3d756b24e4c3
#
_cell.length_a   1.000
_cell.length_b   1.000
_cell.length_c   1.000
_cell.angle_alpha   90.00
_cell.angle_beta   90.00
_cell.angle_gamma   90.00
#
_symmetry.space_group_name_H-M   'P 1'
#
loop_
_entity.id
_entity.type
_entity.pdbx_description
1 polymer ?
#
loop_
_entity_poly.entity_id
_entity_poly.type
_entity_poly.pdbx_seq_one_letter_code
_entity_poly.pdbx_strand_id
1 'polypeptide(L)'
;HTLRASASVAPRVLRELELWLEARGQFDDPEHAAQRRAFAARFETRQALLRTTPAALARSSKPDVHILLVEAYGHTAQSTPAYRKQLAPAYAAFADAIRGAGFSVCSSNVRATVFGGNSWLTHATLQTAVPIFDQFEYGLLLEHNQHASLAQAFGAAGYRTVSVKPGTTRPAPVTRIYGFEREYVAQDFGYRGRSYAWSPMPDQFVLQHIAQRELAEPTRPLFLEYALVTSHFPWTPQPPYVQGDLGDGRVFTTRAALEFREPRAGLSAQSYAYLNSLSYDLRVISDYLVHDVRADALVLVLGDHQPIAPVAGEDRSRATPLHVVSRSAALLAPLQARGCTPGMLAAREDTGMGMEDLGITILRLLSGELRDPGGS
;
A
#
# COMPACT_ATOMS: atom_id res chain seq x y z
N HIS A 1 7.86 -19.86 -32.96
CA HIS A 1 7.72 -18.43 -32.58
C HIS A 1 6.97 -18.20 -31.25
N THR A 2 6.98 -19.19 -30.32
CA THR A 2 6.15 -19.13 -29.11
C THR A 2 6.95 -19.30 -27.80
N LEU A 3 8.25 -19.02 -27.77
CA LEU A 3 9.12 -19.29 -26.60
C LEU A 3 9.90 -18.07 -26.06
N ARG A 4 9.55 -16.82 -26.45
CA ARG A 4 10.27 -15.62 -25.97
C ARG A 4 9.57 -14.82 -24.85
N ALA A 5 8.35 -15.18 -24.43
CA ALA A 5 7.64 -14.45 -23.37
C ALA A 5 7.89 -15.02 -21.95
N SER A 6 8.47 -16.21 -21.81
CA SER A 6 8.68 -16.85 -20.48
C SER A 6 10.05 -16.56 -19.83
N ALA A 7 10.96 -15.90 -20.53
CA ALA A 7 12.34 -15.73 -20.06
C ALA A 7 12.54 -14.59 -19.02
N SER A 8 11.55 -13.71 -18.81
CA SER A 8 11.71 -12.55 -17.89
C SER A 8 11.21 -12.79 -16.47
N VAL A 9 10.46 -13.86 -16.23
CA VAL A 9 9.81 -14.14 -14.92
C VAL A 9 10.66 -15.09 -14.06
N ALA A 10 11.40 -16.00 -14.67
CA ALA A 10 12.27 -16.94 -13.96
C ALA A 10 13.37 -16.28 -13.10
N PRO A 11 14.01 -15.17 -13.53
CA PRO A 11 15.07 -14.53 -12.74
C PRO A 11 14.57 -13.90 -11.43
N ARG A 12 13.30 -13.49 -11.35
CA ARG A 12 12.74 -12.81 -10.15
C ARG A 12 12.38 -13.76 -9.03
N VAL A 13 11.73 -14.88 -9.35
CA VAL A 13 11.39 -15.90 -8.34
C VAL A 13 12.68 -16.52 -7.77
N LEU A 14 13.67 -16.68 -8.63
CA LEU A 14 15.02 -17.12 -8.20
C LEU A 14 15.66 -16.08 -7.29
N ARG A 15 15.50 -14.77 -7.59
CA ARG A 15 16.06 -13.69 -6.77
C ARG A 15 15.42 -13.61 -5.37
N GLU A 16 14.10 -13.74 -5.26
CA GLU A 16 13.43 -13.80 -3.96
C GLU A 16 13.83 -15.04 -3.16
N LEU A 17 13.97 -16.18 -3.82
CA LEU A 17 14.45 -17.41 -3.21
C LEU A 17 15.93 -17.32 -2.84
N GLU A 18 16.76 -16.71 -3.70
CA GLU A 18 18.18 -16.43 -3.42
C GLU A 18 18.34 -15.51 -2.23
N LEU A 19 17.58 -14.39 -2.17
CA LEU A 19 17.57 -13.48 -1.03
C LEU A 19 17.14 -14.18 0.26
N TRP A 20 16.18 -15.10 0.18
CA TRP A 20 15.75 -15.91 1.33
C TRP A 20 16.83 -16.92 1.75
N LEU A 21 17.51 -17.56 0.78
CA LEU A 21 18.60 -18.51 1.05
C LEU A 21 19.85 -17.78 1.57
N GLU A 22 20.18 -16.60 1.02
CA GLU A 22 21.27 -15.76 1.52
C GLU A 22 20.98 -15.30 2.96
N ALA A 23 19.75 -14.87 3.27
CA ALA A 23 19.35 -14.55 4.63
C ALA A 23 19.53 -15.75 5.56
N ARG A 24 19.14 -16.96 5.14
CA ARG A 24 19.27 -18.17 5.93
C ARG A 24 20.72 -18.54 6.24
N GLY A 25 21.67 -18.30 5.33
CA GLY A 25 23.09 -18.48 5.57
C GLY A 25 23.70 -17.50 6.57
N GLN A 26 23.02 -16.36 6.82
CA GLN A 26 23.45 -15.34 7.79
C GLN A 26 22.98 -15.62 9.21
N PHE A 27 22.04 -16.55 9.42
CA PHE A 27 21.44 -16.82 10.74
C PHE A 27 22.43 -17.33 11.79
N ASP A 28 23.47 -18.01 11.36
CA ASP A 28 24.48 -18.57 12.26
C ASP A 28 25.70 -17.65 12.48
N ASP A 29 25.70 -16.45 11.88
CA ASP A 29 26.77 -15.47 12.02
C ASP A 29 26.71 -14.81 13.41
N PRO A 30 27.82 -14.88 14.21
CA PRO A 30 27.90 -14.21 15.51
C PRO A 30 27.68 -12.69 15.45
N GLU A 31 28.01 -12.03 14.33
CA GLU A 31 27.82 -10.59 14.16
C GLU A 31 26.33 -10.22 14.19
N HIS A 32 25.44 -11.10 13.76
CA HIS A 32 23.98 -10.91 13.79
C HIS A 32 23.33 -11.27 15.13
N ALA A 33 24.08 -11.79 16.10
CA ALA A 33 23.50 -12.23 17.38
C ALA A 33 22.85 -11.07 18.18
N ALA A 34 23.41 -9.86 18.12
CA ALA A 34 22.82 -8.69 18.76
C ALA A 34 21.54 -8.24 18.07
N GLN A 35 21.53 -8.20 16.74
CA GLN A 35 20.36 -7.86 15.91
C GLN A 35 19.23 -8.86 16.14
N ARG A 36 19.52 -10.16 16.20
CA ARG A 36 18.56 -11.22 16.53
C ARG A 36 17.89 -11.02 17.88
N ARG A 37 18.68 -10.71 18.93
CA ARG A 37 18.13 -10.43 20.26
C ARG A 37 17.24 -9.17 20.26
N ALA A 38 17.68 -8.11 19.61
CA ALA A 38 16.91 -6.88 19.49
C ALA A 38 15.60 -7.10 18.74
N PHE A 39 15.64 -7.87 17.64
CA PHE A 39 14.45 -8.28 16.90
C PHE A 39 13.50 -9.09 17.77
N ALA A 40 13.97 -10.13 18.47
CA ALA A 40 13.13 -10.98 19.31
C ALA A 40 12.40 -10.18 20.40
N ALA A 41 13.11 -9.30 21.12
CA ALA A 41 12.51 -8.45 22.16
C ALA A 41 11.43 -7.52 21.59
N ARG A 42 11.70 -6.89 20.44
CA ARG A 42 10.75 -6.03 19.71
C ARG A 42 9.56 -6.83 19.20
N PHE A 43 9.80 -8.01 18.63
CA PHE A 43 8.79 -8.92 18.13
C PHE A 43 7.77 -9.27 19.22
N GLU A 44 8.21 -9.79 20.35
CA GLU A 44 7.31 -10.19 21.45
C GLU A 44 6.44 -9.03 21.93
N THR A 45 7.05 -7.85 22.16
CA THR A 45 6.32 -6.66 22.62
C THR A 45 5.24 -6.23 21.61
N ARG A 46 5.58 -6.18 20.33
CA ARG A 46 4.67 -5.71 19.27
C ARG A 46 3.57 -6.73 18.99
N GLN A 47 3.89 -8.00 19.02
CA GLN A 47 2.92 -9.08 18.82
C GLN A 47 1.91 -9.18 19.97
N ALA A 48 2.33 -8.92 21.21
CA ALA A 48 1.42 -8.84 22.35
C ALA A 48 0.36 -7.75 22.15
N LEU A 49 0.77 -6.57 21.66
CA LEU A 49 -0.15 -5.47 21.30
C LEU A 49 -1.18 -5.90 20.24
N LEU A 50 -0.74 -6.53 19.18
CA LEU A 50 -1.63 -6.93 18.09
C LEU A 50 -2.63 -7.98 18.54
N ARG A 51 -2.21 -8.96 19.37
CA ARG A 51 -3.07 -10.04 19.88
C ARG A 51 -4.16 -9.54 20.85
N THR A 52 -3.94 -8.45 21.56
CA THR A 52 -4.92 -7.93 22.54
C THR A 52 -6.01 -7.07 21.93
N THR A 53 -5.83 -6.55 20.74
CA THR A 53 -6.74 -5.60 20.08
C THR A 53 -7.96 -6.25 19.39
N PRO A 54 -7.94 -7.48 18.81
CA PRO A 54 -9.03 -8.06 18.03
C PRO A 54 -10.35 -8.23 18.81
N ALA A 55 -10.29 -8.51 20.11
CA ALA A 55 -11.48 -8.71 20.94
C ALA A 55 -12.34 -7.43 21.05
N ALA A 56 -11.72 -6.26 21.04
CA ALA A 56 -12.42 -4.98 21.01
C ALA A 56 -13.13 -4.76 19.66
N LEU A 57 -12.46 -5.06 18.53
CA LEU A 57 -13.02 -4.93 17.18
C LEU A 57 -14.31 -5.73 16.98
N ALA A 58 -14.44 -6.90 17.59
CA ALA A 58 -15.63 -7.74 17.48
C ALA A 58 -16.92 -7.07 18.01
N ARG A 59 -16.81 -6.02 18.81
CA ARG A 59 -17.93 -5.28 19.42
C ARG A 59 -18.31 -4.00 18.70
N SER A 60 -17.57 -3.62 17.65
CA SER A 60 -17.72 -2.31 17.00
C SER A 60 -18.53 -2.37 15.72
N SER A 61 -18.89 -1.20 15.18
CA SER A 61 -19.29 -1.07 13.77
C SER A 61 -18.20 -1.65 12.86
N LYS A 62 -18.60 -2.35 11.83
CA LYS A 62 -17.72 -3.06 10.91
C LYS A 62 -17.79 -2.46 9.50
N PRO A 63 -17.26 -1.25 9.30
CA PRO A 63 -17.10 -0.71 7.95
C PRO A 63 -16.15 -1.55 7.14
N ASP A 64 -16.24 -1.54 5.82
CA ASP A 64 -15.17 -2.06 4.99
C ASP A 64 -13.88 -1.27 5.25
N VAL A 65 -12.74 -1.96 5.24
CA VAL A 65 -11.42 -1.35 5.45
C VAL A 65 -10.54 -1.66 4.25
N HIS A 66 -10.11 -0.64 3.55
CA HIS A 66 -9.22 -0.76 2.40
C HIS A 66 -7.89 -0.09 2.71
N ILE A 67 -6.80 -0.82 2.55
CA ILE A 67 -5.44 -0.30 2.62
C ILE A 67 -4.84 -0.37 1.22
N LEU A 68 -4.65 0.79 0.60
CA LEU A 68 -4.12 0.95 -0.74
C LEU A 68 -2.68 1.48 -0.64
N LEU A 69 -1.71 0.59 -0.79
CA LEU A 69 -0.29 0.90 -0.74
C LEU A 69 0.18 1.36 -2.12
N VAL A 70 0.46 2.64 -2.27
CA VAL A 70 0.93 3.25 -3.52
C VAL A 70 2.45 3.13 -3.56
N GLU A 71 2.96 2.38 -4.52
CA GLU A 71 4.38 2.11 -4.70
C GLU A 71 5.19 3.39 -4.85
N ALA A 72 6.24 3.51 -4.07
CA ALA A 72 7.19 4.63 -4.08
C ALA A 72 6.56 6.02 -3.81
N TYR A 73 5.36 6.11 -3.22
CA TYR A 73 4.73 7.38 -2.87
C TYR A 73 5.33 7.95 -1.58
N GLY A 74 6.49 8.61 -1.73
CA GLY A 74 7.24 9.18 -0.61
C GLY A 74 6.88 10.61 -0.29
N HIS A 75 7.33 11.07 0.88
CA HIS A 75 7.20 12.45 1.37
C HIS A 75 7.74 13.48 0.35
N THR A 76 8.78 13.13 -0.40
CA THR A 76 9.36 14.00 -1.44
C THR A 76 8.32 14.51 -2.44
N ALA A 77 7.27 13.73 -2.72
CA ALA A 77 6.16 14.14 -3.59
C ALA A 77 5.40 15.37 -3.06
N GLN A 78 5.38 15.55 -1.74
CA GLN A 78 4.71 16.66 -1.07
C GLN A 78 5.68 17.75 -0.56
N SER A 79 6.92 17.40 -0.21
CA SER A 79 7.91 18.34 0.34
C SER A 79 8.64 19.13 -0.73
N THR A 80 8.97 18.51 -1.88
CA THR A 80 9.66 19.19 -2.97
C THR A 80 8.74 20.19 -3.68
N PRO A 81 9.03 21.50 -3.70
CA PRO A 81 8.10 22.50 -4.25
C PRO A 81 7.69 22.25 -5.70
N ALA A 82 8.63 21.83 -6.57
CA ALA A 82 8.35 21.53 -7.97
C ALA A 82 7.44 20.30 -8.12
N TYR A 83 7.60 19.28 -7.26
CA TYR A 83 6.79 18.07 -7.27
C TYR A 83 5.38 18.36 -6.78
N ARG A 84 5.26 19.06 -5.65
CA ARG A 84 3.98 19.52 -5.12
C ARG A 84 3.20 20.35 -6.13
N LYS A 85 3.87 21.26 -6.85
CA LYS A 85 3.25 22.04 -7.93
C LYS A 85 2.74 21.14 -9.06
N GLN A 86 3.52 20.14 -9.47
CA GLN A 86 3.14 19.20 -10.53
C GLN A 86 1.95 18.30 -10.11
N LEU A 87 1.89 17.87 -8.84
CA LEU A 87 0.83 17.01 -8.32
C LEU A 87 -0.42 17.78 -7.87
N ALA A 88 -0.35 19.09 -7.68
CA ALA A 88 -1.48 19.90 -7.18
C ALA A 88 -2.80 19.68 -7.97
N PRO A 89 -2.81 19.60 -9.31
CA PRO A 89 -4.04 19.30 -10.06
C PRO A 89 -4.61 17.90 -9.74
N ALA A 90 -3.74 16.90 -9.56
CA ALA A 90 -4.17 15.53 -9.24
C ALA A 90 -4.75 15.47 -7.82
N TYR A 91 -4.14 16.14 -6.84
CA TYR A 91 -4.67 16.24 -5.48
C TYR A 91 -6.02 16.96 -5.43
N ALA A 92 -6.15 18.06 -6.18
CA ALA A 92 -7.42 18.80 -6.27
C ALA A 92 -8.52 17.93 -6.89
N ALA A 93 -8.24 17.29 -8.04
CA ALA A 93 -9.17 16.42 -8.72
C ALA A 93 -9.60 15.23 -7.83
N PHE A 94 -8.66 14.60 -7.12
CA PHE A 94 -8.96 13.54 -6.16
C PHE A 94 -9.91 14.03 -5.06
N ALA A 95 -9.56 15.15 -4.39
CA ALA A 95 -10.36 15.68 -3.29
C ALA A 95 -11.77 16.11 -3.74
N ASP A 96 -11.89 16.69 -4.94
CA ASP A 96 -13.17 17.12 -5.50
C ASP A 96 -14.06 15.93 -5.88
N ALA A 97 -13.48 14.90 -6.51
CA ALA A 97 -14.20 13.68 -6.89
C ALA A 97 -14.78 12.98 -5.66
N ILE A 98 -13.96 12.69 -4.66
CA ILE A 98 -14.42 11.99 -3.45
C ILE A 98 -15.41 12.83 -2.63
N ARG A 99 -15.23 14.16 -2.59
CA ARG A 99 -16.18 15.06 -1.93
C ARG A 99 -17.54 15.03 -2.63
N GLY A 100 -17.57 15.02 -3.96
CA GLY A 100 -18.80 14.85 -4.75
C GLY A 100 -19.54 13.55 -4.42
N ALA A 101 -18.81 12.51 -4.05
CA ALA A 101 -19.38 11.24 -3.58
C ALA A 101 -19.66 11.20 -2.06
N GLY A 102 -19.49 12.31 -1.35
CA GLY A 102 -19.78 12.43 0.09
C GLY A 102 -18.66 11.97 1.03
N PHE A 103 -17.49 11.63 0.53
CA PHE A 103 -16.33 11.33 1.34
C PHE A 103 -15.57 12.59 1.78
N SER A 104 -14.94 12.50 2.92
CA SER A 104 -13.93 13.44 3.40
C SER A 104 -12.58 12.77 3.48
N VAL A 105 -11.51 13.55 3.37
CA VAL A 105 -10.13 13.09 3.50
C VAL A 105 -9.39 13.93 4.54
N CYS A 106 -8.59 13.27 5.37
CA CYS A 106 -7.53 13.93 6.12
C CYS A 106 -6.19 13.22 5.87
N SER A 107 -5.12 13.98 5.93
CA SER A 107 -3.77 13.52 5.58
C SER A 107 -2.78 13.70 6.72
N SER A 108 -1.90 12.73 6.81
CA SER A 108 -0.81 12.64 7.76
C SER A 108 0.40 12.01 7.05
N ASN A 109 1.48 11.76 7.77
CA ASN A 109 2.58 10.94 7.30
C ASN A 109 2.80 9.76 8.25
N VAL A 110 3.26 8.63 7.71
CA VAL A 110 3.77 7.49 8.47
C VAL A 110 5.23 7.25 8.11
N ARG A 111 6.03 6.78 9.06
CA ARG A 111 7.42 6.45 8.81
C ARG A 111 7.54 5.01 8.32
N ALA A 112 7.94 4.84 7.06
CA ALA A 112 8.29 3.53 6.50
C ALA A 112 9.59 2.98 7.09
N THR A 113 9.76 1.67 7.03
CA THR A 113 10.99 1.01 7.51
C THR A 113 12.11 1.02 6.47
N VAL A 114 11.78 1.23 5.20
CA VAL A 114 12.72 1.19 4.06
C VAL A 114 12.71 2.48 3.25
N PHE A 115 13.66 2.58 2.32
CA PHE A 115 13.84 3.72 1.41
C PHE A 115 14.22 3.22 0.02
N GLY A 116 13.54 3.70 -1.00
CA GLY A 116 13.91 3.48 -2.40
C GLY A 116 13.70 2.06 -2.93
N GLY A 117 12.89 1.24 -2.25
CA GLY A 117 12.58 -0.14 -2.62
C GLY A 117 12.37 -1.05 -1.42
N ASN A 118 12.30 -2.36 -1.66
CA ASN A 118 12.03 -3.39 -0.65
C ASN A 118 10.63 -3.24 0.00
N SER A 119 9.63 -2.92 -0.80
CA SER A 119 8.23 -2.68 -0.38
C SER A 119 7.68 -3.78 0.53
N TRP A 120 8.08 -5.05 0.30
CA TRP A 120 7.63 -6.19 1.11
C TRP A 120 7.99 -6.09 2.60
N LEU A 121 9.08 -5.37 2.95
CA LEU A 121 9.47 -5.14 4.35
C LEU A 121 8.49 -4.17 5.03
N THR A 122 8.04 -3.14 4.31
CA THR A 122 7.00 -2.22 4.79
C THR A 122 5.66 -2.94 4.92
N HIS A 123 5.28 -3.78 3.95
CA HIS A 123 4.05 -4.59 4.03
C HIS A 123 4.10 -5.58 5.21
N ALA A 124 5.24 -6.24 5.43
CA ALA A 124 5.46 -7.10 6.59
C ALA A 124 5.31 -6.33 7.90
N THR A 125 5.90 -5.14 7.97
CA THR A 125 5.80 -4.25 9.12
C THR A 125 4.36 -3.87 9.43
N LEU A 126 3.59 -3.46 8.43
CA LEU A 126 2.18 -3.13 8.57
C LEU A 126 1.36 -4.32 9.07
N GLN A 127 1.54 -5.49 8.43
CA GLN A 127 0.76 -6.69 8.74
C GLN A 127 1.06 -7.26 10.13
N THR A 128 2.32 -7.24 10.55
CA THR A 128 2.73 -7.87 11.81
C THR A 128 2.84 -6.89 12.99
N ALA A 129 2.73 -5.60 12.72
CA ALA A 129 3.01 -4.51 13.66
C ALA A 129 4.46 -4.53 14.20
N VAL A 130 5.36 -5.31 13.59
CA VAL A 130 6.78 -5.40 13.96
C VAL A 130 7.61 -4.64 12.93
N PRO A 131 8.39 -3.62 13.29
CA PRO A 131 9.23 -2.93 12.32
C PRO A 131 10.32 -3.87 11.79
N ILE A 132 10.34 -4.02 10.45
CA ILE A 132 11.28 -4.86 9.68
C ILE A 132 12.13 -3.92 8.83
N PHE A 133 13.42 -3.83 9.13
CA PHE A 133 14.30 -2.84 8.51
C PHE A 133 15.15 -3.39 7.37
N ASP A 134 15.39 -4.69 7.36
CA ASP A 134 16.25 -5.33 6.37
C ASP A 134 15.83 -6.78 6.10
N GLN A 135 16.55 -7.39 5.15
CA GLN A 135 16.29 -8.76 4.71
C GLN A 135 16.60 -9.80 5.78
N PHE A 136 17.55 -9.53 6.69
CA PHE A 136 17.87 -10.43 7.79
C PHE A 136 16.71 -10.50 8.79
N GLU A 137 16.16 -9.36 9.21
CA GLU A 137 14.99 -9.30 10.09
C GLU A 137 13.75 -9.93 9.45
N TYR A 138 13.59 -9.76 8.13
CA TYR A 138 12.54 -10.43 7.38
C TYR A 138 12.69 -11.95 7.40
N GLY A 139 13.93 -12.45 7.28
CA GLY A 139 14.23 -13.87 7.45
C GLY A 139 13.85 -14.38 8.85
N LEU A 140 14.18 -13.61 9.91
CA LEU A 140 13.78 -13.94 11.28
C LEU A 140 12.25 -13.99 11.43
N LEU A 141 11.51 -13.04 10.81
CA LEU A 141 10.06 -13.09 10.79
C LEU A 141 9.53 -14.39 10.16
N LEU A 142 10.13 -14.84 9.06
CA LEU A 142 9.71 -16.07 8.37
C LEU A 142 9.96 -17.34 9.18
N GLU A 143 10.92 -17.32 10.11
CA GLU A 143 11.17 -18.42 11.04
C GLU A 143 10.14 -18.50 12.17
N HIS A 144 9.49 -17.38 12.50
CA HIS A 144 8.44 -17.35 13.52
C HIS A 144 7.09 -17.85 12.94
N ASN A 145 6.81 -19.14 13.08
CA ASN A 145 5.61 -19.80 12.51
C ASN A 145 4.28 -19.41 13.17
N GLN A 146 4.29 -18.66 14.28
CA GLN A 146 3.09 -18.33 15.07
C GLN A 146 3.03 -16.85 15.42
N HIS A 147 2.97 -15.98 14.42
CA HIS A 147 2.75 -14.57 14.67
C HIS A 147 1.33 -14.15 14.32
N ALA A 148 0.83 -13.16 15.04
CA ALA A 148 -0.41 -12.47 14.71
C ALA A 148 -0.18 -11.53 13.52
N SER A 149 -1.21 -11.35 12.72
CA SER A 149 -1.23 -10.37 11.65
C SER A 149 -2.49 -9.51 11.69
N LEU A 150 -2.45 -8.39 11.01
CA LEU A 150 -3.61 -7.53 10.83
C LEU A 150 -4.75 -8.27 10.11
N ALA A 151 -4.42 -9.05 9.07
CA ALA A 151 -5.38 -9.88 8.36
C ALA A 151 -6.06 -10.90 9.28
N GLN A 152 -5.31 -11.57 10.15
CA GLN A 152 -5.89 -12.51 11.13
C GLN A 152 -6.76 -11.80 12.15
N ALA A 153 -6.39 -10.60 12.60
CA ALA A 153 -7.20 -9.80 13.53
C ALA A 153 -8.56 -9.44 12.90
N PHE A 154 -8.58 -8.99 11.66
CA PHE A 154 -9.81 -8.73 10.91
C PHE A 154 -10.61 -9.99 10.64
N GLY A 155 -9.96 -11.10 10.24
CA GLY A 155 -10.61 -12.39 10.04
C GLY A 155 -11.31 -12.89 11.30
N ALA A 156 -10.64 -12.82 12.46
CA ALA A 156 -11.22 -13.16 13.77
C ALA A 156 -12.41 -12.28 14.14
N ALA A 157 -12.44 -11.04 13.67
CA ALA A 157 -13.58 -10.13 13.81
C ALA A 157 -14.71 -10.38 12.78
N GLY A 158 -14.58 -11.38 11.91
CA GLY A 158 -15.60 -11.79 10.94
C GLY A 158 -15.53 -11.06 9.60
N TYR A 159 -14.45 -10.36 9.30
CA TYR A 159 -14.22 -9.79 7.97
C TYR A 159 -13.83 -10.85 6.97
N ARG A 160 -14.20 -10.65 5.71
CA ARG A 160 -13.53 -11.28 4.59
C ARG A 160 -12.18 -10.57 4.39
N THR A 161 -11.10 -11.32 4.35
CA THR A 161 -9.75 -10.75 4.25
C THR A 161 -9.12 -11.07 2.90
N VAL A 162 -8.73 -10.03 2.17
CA VAL A 162 -8.25 -10.12 0.79
C VAL A 162 -6.95 -9.37 0.63
N SER A 163 -5.94 -10.03 0.05
CA SER A 163 -4.67 -9.45 -0.36
C SER A 163 -4.60 -9.38 -1.89
N VAL A 164 -4.14 -8.24 -2.44
CA VAL A 164 -4.03 -8.00 -3.87
C VAL A 164 -2.61 -7.60 -4.21
N LYS A 165 -1.89 -8.46 -4.94
CA LYS A 165 -0.46 -8.31 -5.27
C LYS A 165 -0.21 -8.61 -6.77
N PRO A 166 -0.65 -7.76 -7.69
CA PRO A 166 -0.58 -8.01 -9.13
C PRO A 166 0.86 -8.08 -9.66
N GLY A 167 1.83 -7.53 -8.94
CA GLY A 167 3.25 -7.65 -9.25
C GLY A 167 3.86 -9.02 -8.96
N THR A 168 3.14 -9.88 -8.21
CA THR A 168 3.61 -11.20 -7.79
C THR A 168 3.02 -12.27 -8.71
N THR A 169 3.85 -13.18 -9.21
CA THR A 169 3.41 -14.27 -10.11
C THR A 169 2.97 -15.52 -9.35
N ARG A 170 3.45 -15.70 -8.12
CA ARG A 170 3.07 -16.78 -7.22
C ARG A 170 2.95 -16.24 -5.80
N PRO A 171 2.04 -16.75 -4.97
CA PRO A 171 2.01 -16.38 -3.56
C PRO A 171 3.38 -16.63 -2.92
N ALA A 172 3.95 -15.60 -2.31
CA ALA A 172 5.17 -15.77 -1.54
C ALA A 172 4.87 -16.60 -0.28
N PRO A 173 5.82 -17.35 0.29
CA PRO A 173 5.60 -18.09 1.54
C PRO A 173 5.04 -17.21 2.66
N VAL A 174 5.46 -15.95 2.71
CA VAL A 174 5.04 -14.95 3.70
C VAL A 174 3.56 -14.58 3.59
N THR A 175 2.94 -14.71 2.43
CA THR A 175 1.52 -14.40 2.25
C THR A 175 0.63 -15.40 3.01
N ARG A 176 1.07 -16.64 3.15
CA ARG A 176 0.41 -17.64 4.00
C ARG A 176 0.54 -17.30 5.49
N ILE A 177 1.60 -16.58 5.85
CA ILE A 177 1.88 -16.18 7.23
C ILE A 177 0.88 -15.13 7.70
N TYR A 178 0.45 -14.20 6.82
CA TYR A 178 -0.53 -13.16 7.19
C TYR A 178 -1.96 -13.68 7.33
N GLY A 179 -2.27 -14.87 6.82
CA GLY A 179 -3.56 -15.52 7.02
C GLY A 179 -4.73 -14.82 6.33
N PHE A 180 -4.51 -14.21 5.17
CA PHE A 180 -5.59 -13.75 4.29
C PHE A 180 -6.43 -14.93 3.80
N GLU A 181 -7.74 -14.78 3.75
CA GLU A 181 -8.65 -15.80 3.18
C GLU A 181 -8.48 -15.93 1.66
N ARG A 182 -8.19 -14.82 0.99
CA ARG A 182 -7.95 -14.79 -0.45
C ARG A 182 -6.76 -13.90 -0.79
N GLU A 183 -5.90 -14.41 -1.67
CA GLU A 183 -4.83 -13.64 -2.30
C GLU A 183 -5.02 -13.64 -3.80
N TYR A 184 -4.96 -12.44 -4.39
CA TYR A 184 -4.94 -12.23 -5.83
C TYR A 184 -3.53 -11.88 -6.27
N VAL A 185 -2.94 -12.74 -7.11
CA VAL A 185 -1.64 -12.53 -7.73
C VAL A 185 -1.80 -12.38 -9.24
N ALA A 186 -0.77 -12.02 -9.98
CA ALA A 186 -0.83 -11.68 -11.40
C ALA A 186 -1.70 -12.61 -12.27
N GLN A 187 -1.60 -13.92 -12.05
CA GLN A 187 -2.30 -14.93 -12.84
C GLN A 187 -3.82 -15.02 -12.57
N ASP A 188 -4.28 -14.53 -11.41
CA ASP A 188 -5.70 -14.60 -11.04
C ASP A 188 -6.57 -13.61 -11.80
N PHE A 189 -5.96 -12.58 -12.41
CA PHE A 189 -6.67 -11.50 -13.09
C PHE A 189 -7.08 -11.84 -14.52
N GLY A 190 -6.45 -12.84 -15.15
CA GLY A 190 -6.73 -13.19 -16.53
C GLY A 190 -6.41 -12.06 -17.53
N TYR A 191 -5.53 -11.12 -17.16
CA TYR A 191 -5.16 -9.97 -17.96
C TYR A 191 -4.51 -10.37 -19.27
N ARG A 192 -4.98 -9.78 -20.39
CA ARG A 192 -4.51 -10.05 -21.76
C ARG A 192 -4.00 -8.80 -22.49
N GLY A 193 -3.90 -7.69 -21.78
CA GLY A 193 -3.32 -6.46 -22.30
C GLY A 193 -1.79 -6.49 -22.29
N ARG A 194 -1.17 -5.36 -22.66
CA ARG A 194 0.28 -5.18 -22.59
C ARG A 194 0.71 -4.83 -21.17
N SER A 195 1.91 -5.24 -20.78
CA SER A 195 2.58 -4.76 -19.56
C SER A 195 3.17 -3.36 -19.77
N TYR A 196 3.35 -2.63 -18.65
CA TYR A 196 3.89 -1.28 -18.64
C TYR A 196 5.07 -1.21 -17.69
N ALA A 197 6.26 -0.91 -18.22
CA ALA A 197 7.47 -0.88 -17.43
C ALA A 197 7.62 -2.15 -16.55
N TRP A 198 7.63 -1.99 -15.26
CA TRP A 198 7.68 -3.10 -14.31
C TRP A 198 6.30 -3.73 -14.06
N SER A 199 5.24 -2.95 -14.20
CA SER A 199 3.88 -3.39 -13.90
C SER A 199 3.37 -4.40 -14.95
N PRO A 200 2.94 -5.61 -14.54
CA PRO A 200 2.41 -6.60 -15.47
C PRO A 200 1.04 -6.21 -16.03
N MET A 201 0.28 -5.38 -15.30
CA MET A 201 -1.02 -4.87 -15.68
C MET A 201 -1.30 -3.52 -14.97
N PRO A 202 -2.12 -2.62 -15.54
CA PRO A 202 -2.47 -1.35 -14.91
C PRO A 202 -3.29 -1.54 -13.62
N ASP A 203 -3.05 -0.70 -12.61
CA ASP A 203 -3.83 -0.71 -11.37
C ASP A 203 -5.32 -0.40 -11.61
N GLN A 204 -5.65 0.37 -12.65
CA GLN A 204 -7.03 0.58 -13.08
C GLN A 204 -7.75 -0.73 -13.39
N PHE A 205 -7.10 -1.63 -14.11
CA PHE A 205 -7.66 -2.95 -14.43
C PHE A 205 -7.82 -3.80 -13.17
N VAL A 206 -6.84 -3.78 -12.30
CA VAL A 206 -6.86 -4.55 -11.04
C VAL A 206 -8.00 -4.10 -10.14
N LEU A 207 -8.15 -2.78 -9.91
CA LEU A 207 -9.22 -2.24 -9.05
C LEU A 207 -10.61 -2.56 -9.60
N GLN A 208 -10.85 -2.41 -10.93
CA GLN A 208 -12.13 -2.78 -11.54
C GLN A 208 -12.43 -4.29 -11.34
N HIS A 209 -11.41 -5.13 -11.51
CA HIS A 209 -11.56 -6.58 -11.34
C HIS A 209 -11.88 -6.96 -9.88
N ILE A 210 -11.22 -6.31 -8.91
CA ILE A 210 -11.48 -6.52 -7.48
C ILE A 210 -12.87 -6.01 -7.10
N ALA A 211 -13.29 -4.85 -7.62
CA ALA A 211 -14.63 -4.33 -7.40
C ALA A 211 -15.71 -5.32 -7.86
N GLN A 212 -15.55 -5.88 -9.05
CA GLN A 212 -16.49 -6.86 -9.60
C GLN A 212 -16.55 -8.17 -8.80
N ARG A 213 -15.45 -8.59 -8.18
CA ARG A 213 -15.36 -9.88 -7.48
C ARG A 213 -15.63 -9.82 -5.99
N GLU A 214 -15.22 -8.74 -5.34
CA GLU A 214 -15.25 -8.65 -3.87
C GLU A 214 -16.28 -7.64 -3.35
N LEU A 215 -16.72 -6.68 -4.20
CA LEU A 215 -17.64 -5.62 -3.77
C LEU A 215 -19.04 -5.71 -4.40
N ALA A 216 -19.24 -6.48 -5.46
CA ALA A 216 -20.53 -6.56 -6.14
C ALA A 216 -21.63 -7.17 -5.26
N GLU A 217 -21.30 -8.22 -4.50
CA GLU A 217 -22.26 -8.94 -3.63
C GLU A 217 -21.62 -9.27 -2.26
N PRO A 218 -21.32 -8.27 -1.43
CA PRO A 218 -20.62 -8.50 -0.17
C PRO A 218 -21.55 -9.15 0.86
N THR A 219 -21.13 -10.28 1.41
CA THR A 219 -21.85 -11.00 2.50
C THR A 219 -21.31 -10.66 3.89
N ARG A 220 -20.09 -10.14 3.95
CA ARG A 220 -19.37 -9.75 5.15
C ARG A 220 -18.64 -8.42 4.92
N PRO A 221 -18.27 -7.68 5.98
CA PRO A 221 -17.38 -6.55 5.81
C PRO A 221 -16.04 -7.01 5.23
N LEU A 222 -15.42 -6.18 4.41
CA LEU A 222 -14.18 -6.49 3.68
C LEU A 222 -12.99 -5.81 4.38
N PHE A 223 -11.92 -6.56 4.59
CA PHE A 223 -10.58 -6.06 4.82
C PHE A 223 -9.73 -6.35 3.59
N LEU A 224 -9.36 -5.30 2.87
CA LEU A 224 -8.58 -5.35 1.63
C LEU A 224 -7.22 -4.69 1.83
N GLU A 225 -6.14 -5.40 1.51
CA GLU A 225 -4.81 -4.81 1.32
C GLU A 225 -4.41 -4.93 -0.15
N TYR A 226 -4.11 -3.81 -0.77
CA TYR A 226 -3.69 -3.78 -2.17
C TYR A 226 -2.35 -3.04 -2.32
N ALA A 227 -1.35 -3.75 -2.86
CA ALA A 227 -0.08 -3.19 -3.27
C ALA A 227 -0.15 -2.77 -4.74
N LEU A 228 -0.36 -1.47 -4.99
CA LEU A 228 -0.37 -0.89 -6.33
C LEU A 228 1.01 -1.03 -6.98
N VAL A 229 1.04 -1.11 -8.29
CA VAL A 229 2.27 -1.41 -9.04
C VAL A 229 2.58 -0.44 -10.18
N THR A 230 1.63 0.40 -10.61
CA THR A 230 1.82 1.28 -11.77
C THR A 230 2.89 2.35 -11.51
N SER A 231 3.01 2.82 -10.27
CA SER A 231 4.04 3.79 -9.86
C SER A 231 5.40 3.19 -9.52
N HIS A 232 5.64 1.91 -9.84
CA HIS A 232 6.95 1.27 -9.70
C HIS A 232 7.93 1.76 -10.77
N PHE A 233 9.20 2.03 -10.35
CA PHE A 233 10.28 2.33 -11.29
C PHE A 233 10.37 1.24 -12.40
N PRO A 234 10.61 1.63 -13.68
CA PRO A 234 11.14 2.89 -14.19
C PRO A 234 10.12 3.96 -14.61
N TRP A 235 8.84 3.90 -14.28
CA TRP A 235 7.74 4.84 -14.49
C TRP A 235 7.35 5.14 -15.94
N THR A 236 8.03 4.64 -16.92
CA THR A 236 7.73 4.85 -18.34
C THR A 236 8.13 3.61 -19.15
N PRO A 237 7.30 3.14 -20.09
CA PRO A 237 6.01 3.69 -20.50
C PRO A 237 4.92 3.49 -19.43
N GLN A 238 3.92 4.38 -19.41
CA GLN A 238 2.76 4.30 -18.51
C GLN A 238 1.50 3.88 -19.25
N PRO A 239 0.53 3.23 -18.56
CA PRO A 239 -0.77 2.97 -19.14
C PRO A 239 -1.54 4.28 -19.36
N PRO A 240 -2.31 4.38 -20.44
CA PRO A 240 -3.32 5.42 -20.58
C PRO A 240 -4.47 5.13 -19.61
N TYR A 241 -5.13 6.18 -19.13
CA TYR A 241 -6.40 6.01 -18.45
C TYR A 241 -7.49 5.67 -19.47
N VAL A 242 -8.31 4.67 -19.18
CA VAL A 242 -9.38 4.17 -20.08
C VAL A 242 -10.73 4.32 -19.38
N GLN A 243 -11.71 4.94 -20.04
CA GLN A 243 -13.07 5.03 -19.51
C GLN A 243 -13.89 3.77 -19.84
N GLY A 244 -14.77 3.38 -18.91
CA GLY A 244 -15.72 2.30 -19.08
C GLY A 244 -15.16 0.91 -18.71
N ASP A 245 -15.81 -0.12 -19.22
CA ASP A 245 -15.43 -1.51 -18.96
C ASP A 245 -14.10 -1.87 -19.64
N LEU A 246 -13.20 -2.42 -18.88
CA LEU A 246 -11.86 -2.80 -19.34
C LEU A 246 -11.81 -4.24 -19.89
N GLY A 247 -12.88 -5.02 -19.71
CA GLY A 247 -12.99 -6.40 -20.17
C GLY A 247 -11.83 -7.27 -19.66
N ASP A 248 -11.13 -7.95 -20.58
CA ASP A 248 -9.94 -8.73 -20.26
C ASP A 248 -8.60 -7.94 -20.40
N GLY A 249 -8.68 -6.62 -20.49
CA GLY A 249 -7.52 -5.73 -20.55
C GLY A 249 -6.93 -5.52 -21.96
N ARG A 250 -7.44 -6.15 -23.03
CA ARG A 250 -6.94 -5.94 -24.40
C ARG A 250 -7.03 -4.49 -24.87
N VAL A 251 -7.96 -3.70 -24.31
CA VAL A 251 -8.04 -2.26 -24.56
C VAL A 251 -6.72 -1.54 -24.31
N PHE A 252 -5.91 -1.99 -23.37
CA PHE A 252 -4.60 -1.45 -23.11
C PHE A 252 -3.54 -1.83 -24.16
N THR A 253 -3.79 -2.84 -24.97
CA THR A 253 -2.92 -3.18 -26.11
C THR A 253 -3.18 -2.25 -27.31
N THR A 254 -4.43 -1.84 -27.52
CA THR A 254 -4.84 -1.01 -28.67
C THR A 254 -4.60 0.49 -28.42
N ARG A 255 -4.41 0.92 -27.18
CA ARG A 255 -4.14 2.31 -26.82
C ARG A 255 -2.64 2.58 -26.77
N ALA A 256 -2.22 3.77 -27.18
CA ALA A 256 -0.84 4.19 -27.08
C ALA A 256 -0.43 4.32 -25.61
N ALA A 257 0.74 3.78 -25.28
CA ALA A 257 1.36 4.02 -23.99
C ALA A 257 1.86 5.46 -23.89
N LEU A 258 1.86 5.99 -22.68
CA LEU A 258 2.36 7.34 -22.41
C LEU A 258 3.86 7.28 -22.14
N GLU A 259 4.61 8.13 -22.86
CA GLU A 259 6.06 8.23 -22.73
C GLU A 259 6.44 9.56 -22.08
N PHE A 260 7.22 9.49 -21.02
CA PHE A 260 7.69 10.64 -20.24
C PHE A 260 9.22 10.66 -20.21
N ARG A 261 9.85 10.70 -21.40
CA ARG A 261 11.31 10.58 -21.56
C ARG A 261 12.03 11.93 -21.55
N GLU A 262 11.29 13.01 -21.72
CA GLU A 262 11.87 14.35 -21.81
C GLU A 262 11.68 15.15 -20.51
N PRO A 263 12.68 15.95 -20.10
CA PRO A 263 12.54 16.88 -18.98
C PRO A 263 11.42 17.87 -19.23
N ARG A 264 10.69 18.28 -18.20
CA ARG A 264 9.58 19.21 -18.33
C ARG A 264 9.41 20.08 -17.07
N ALA A 265 9.12 21.36 -17.28
CA ALA A 265 8.79 22.30 -16.19
C ALA A 265 9.83 22.35 -15.04
N GLY A 266 11.13 22.23 -15.36
CA GLY A 266 12.21 22.18 -14.37
C GLY A 266 12.37 20.86 -13.63
N LEU A 267 11.71 19.79 -14.12
CA LEU A 267 11.83 18.42 -13.62
C LEU A 267 12.72 17.60 -14.56
N SER A 268 13.51 16.67 -14.02
CA SER A 268 14.15 15.64 -14.84
C SER A 268 13.09 14.78 -15.51
N ALA A 269 13.44 14.11 -16.62
CA ALA A 269 12.54 13.16 -17.28
C ALA A 269 12.05 12.08 -16.28
N GLN A 270 12.94 11.59 -15.43
CA GLN A 270 12.65 10.58 -14.43
C GLN A 270 11.67 11.09 -13.35
N SER A 271 11.92 12.30 -12.82
CA SER A 271 10.99 12.92 -11.85
C SER A 271 9.63 13.21 -12.48
N TYR A 272 9.62 13.66 -13.74
CA TYR A 272 8.37 13.91 -14.45
C TYR A 272 7.57 12.63 -14.69
N ALA A 273 8.23 11.53 -15.09
CA ALA A 273 7.60 10.22 -15.24
C ALA A 273 7.04 9.70 -13.90
N TYR A 274 7.81 9.81 -12.82
CA TYR A 274 7.39 9.45 -11.47
C TYR A 274 6.11 10.19 -11.04
N LEU A 275 6.08 11.51 -11.16
CA LEU A 275 4.93 12.32 -10.75
C LEU A 275 3.67 12.04 -11.60
N ASN A 276 3.86 11.71 -12.88
CA ASN A 276 2.73 11.30 -13.73
C ASN A 276 2.20 9.91 -13.35
N SER A 277 3.06 8.97 -12.91
CA SER A 277 2.58 7.68 -12.40
C SER A 277 1.77 7.82 -11.13
N LEU A 278 2.20 8.68 -10.20
CA LEU A 278 1.42 9.01 -9.00
C LEU A 278 0.09 9.70 -9.36
N SER A 279 0.09 10.60 -10.34
CA SER A 279 -1.14 11.25 -10.81
C SER A 279 -2.12 10.24 -11.41
N TYR A 280 -1.61 9.24 -12.12
CA TYR A 280 -2.43 8.13 -12.65
C TYR A 280 -3.04 7.32 -11.50
N ASP A 281 -2.24 6.90 -10.52
CA ASP A 281 -2.73 6.10 -9.38
C ASP A 281 -3.77 6.88 -8.55
N LEU A 282 -3.53 8.17 -8.26
CA LEU A 282 -4.51 9.01 -7.57
C LEU A 282 -5.84 9.08 -8.33
N ARG A 283 -5.80 9.22 -9.66
CA ARG A 283 -7.00 9.21 -10.49
C ARG A 283 -7.74 7.88 -10.41
N VAL A 284 -7.02 6.78 -10.58
CA VAL A 284 -7.60 5.43 -10.55
C VAL A 284 -8.19 5.11 -9.17
N ILE A 285 -7.52 5.52 -8.09
CA ILE A 285 -8.03 5.35 -6.73
C ILE A 285 -9.26 6.23 -6.50
N SER A 286 -9.28 7.49 -6.96
CA SER A 286 -10.47 8.34 -6.79
C SER A 286 -11.69 7.76 -7.50
N ASP A 287 -11.53 7.21 -8.69
CA ASP A 287 -12.62 6.56 -9.43
C ASP A 287 -13.14 5.32 -8.70
N TYR A 288 -12.23 4.49 -8.16
CA TYR A 288 -12.58 3.35 -7.33
C TYR A 288 -13.38 3.76 -6.08
N LEU A 289 -12.96 4.83 -5.40
CA LEU A 289 -13.66 5.37 -4.24
C LEU A 289 -15.07 5.88 -4.57
N VAL A 290 -15.23 6.51 -5.72
CA VAL A 290 -16.49 7.12 -6.15
C VAL A 290 -17.49 6.07 -6.60
N HIS A 291 -17.05 5.03 -7.31
CA HIS A 291 -17.94 4.13 -8.03
C HIS A 291 -18.13 2.77 -7.36
N ASP A 292 -17.12 2.28 -6.64
CA ASP A 292 -17.09 0.88 -6.21
C ASP A 292 -17.12 0.71 -4.67
N VAL A 293 -16.49 1.65 -3.94
CA VAL A 293 -16.32 1.53 -2.50
C VAL A 293 -17.63 1.85 -1.77
N ARG A 294 -17.96 1.02 -0.76
CA ARG A 294 -19.17 1.22 0.05
C ARG A 294 -19.13 2.53 0.84
N ALA A 295 -20.33 3.06 1.08
CA ALA A 295 -20.50 4.35 1.74
C ALA A 295 -19.94 4.42 3.17
N ASP A 296 -19.91 3.28 3.88
CA ASP A 296 -19.44 3.18 5.26
C ASP A 296 -17.94 2.85 5.38
N ALA A 297 -17.25 2.70 4.27
CA ALA A 297 -15.85 2.29 4.27
C ALA A 297 -14.90 3.30 4.93
N LEU A 298 -13.83 2.73 5.50
CA LEU A 298 -12.60 3.41 5.88
C LEU A 298 -11.52 3.04 4.88
N VAL A 299 -11.03 4.01 4.12
CA VAL A 299 -9.98 3.77 3.11
C VAL A 299 -8.72 4.52 3.48
N LEU A 300 -7.61 3.81 3.50
CA LEU A 300 -6.27 4.35 3.69
C LEU A 300 -5.51 4.27 2.37
N VAL A 301 -5.10 5.41 1.86
CA VAL A 301 -4.21 5.52 0.69
C VAL A 301 -2.87 6.01 1.19
N LEU A 302 -1.85 5.18 1.12
CA LEU A 302 -0.55 5.51 1.69
C LEU A 302 0.61 5.04 0.82
N GLY A 303 1.74 5.73 0.94
CA GLY A 303 2.98 5.28 0.32
C GLY A 303 3.66 4.19 1.14
N ASP A 304 4.32 3.28 0.49
CA ASP A 304 5.09 2.20 1.11
C ASP A 304 6.51 2.62 1.44
N HIS A 305 7.14 3.47 0.61
CA HIS A 305 8.47 4.06 0.84
C HIS A 305 8.71 5.28 -0.05
N GLN A 306 9.83 5.97 0.18
CA GLN A 306 10.33 7.02 -0.73
C GLN A 306 10.76 6.43 -2.08
N PRO A 307 10.69 7.20 -3.18
CA PRO A 307 11.27 6.78 -4.45
C PRO A 307 12.79 6.64 -4.35
N ILE A 308 13.40 6.08 -5.39
CA ILE A 308 14.86 5.94 -5.49
C ILE A 308 15.56 7.31 -5.37
N ALA A 309 16.81 7.30 -4.87
CA ALA A 309 17.60 8.49 -4.59
C ALA A 309 17.66 9.54 -5.71
N PRO A 310 17.77 9.18 -7.01
CA PRO A 310 17.77 10.18 -8.09
C PRO A 310 16.51 11.04 -8.17
N VAL A 311 15.37 10.53 -7.66
CA VAL A 311 14.08 11.24 -7.60
C VAL A 311 13.84 11.84 -6.23
N ALA A 312 14.18 11.14 -5.16
CA ALA A 312 14.09 11.69 -3.81
C ALA A 312 15.05 12.87 -3.56
N GLY A 313 16.12 12.96 -4.35
CA GLY A 313 17.10 14.03 -4.21
C GLY A 313 17.85 13.92 -2.87
N GLU A 314 17.92 15.02 -2.12
CA GLU A 314 18.56 15.09 -0.81
C GLU A 314 17.63 14.63 0.34
N ASP A 315 16.33 14.47 0.07
CA ASP A 315 15.36 14.01 1.07
C ASP A 315 15.71 12.59 1.51
N ARG A 316 16.08 12.45 2.78
CA ARG A 316 16.38 11.18 3.44
C ARG A 316 15.30 10.77 4.42
N SER A 317 14.21 11.52 4.47
CA SER A 317 13.04 11.17 5.25
C SER A 317 12.54 9.77 4.87
N ARG A 318 12.10 9.01 5.85
CA ARG A 318 11.35 7.77 5.63
C ARG A 318 9.84 8.00 5.71
N ALA A 319 9.42 9.26 5.80
CA ALA A 319 8.01 9.60 5.82
C ALA A 319 7.35 9.28 4.46
N THR A 320 6.14 8.76 4.53
CA THR A 320 5.28 8.51 3.38
C THR A 320 3.91 9.10 3.65
N PRO A 321 3.26 9.71 2.65
CA PRO A 321 1.92 10.25 2.82
C PRO A 321 0.91 9.16 3.20
N LEU A 322 0.01 9.49 4.11
CA LEU A 322 -1.17 8.72 4.49
C LEU A 322 -2.40 9.59 4.33
N HIS A 323 -3.31 9.19 3.47
CA HIS A 323 -4.62 9.80 3.30
C HIS A 323 -5.69 8.87 3.87
N VAL A 324 -6.44 9.33 4.85
CA VAL A 324 -7.56 8.58 5.43
C VAL A 324 -8.85 9.15 4.89
N VAL A 325 -9.63 8.31 4.21
CA VAL A 325 -10.86 8.66 3.51
C VAL A 325 -12.04 7.93 4.12
N SER A 326 -13.09 8.64 4.48
CA SER A 326 -14.36 8.06 4.95
C SER A 326 -15.50 9.08 4.80
N ARG A 327 -16.75 8.59 4.75
CA ARG A 327 -17.94 9.43 4.91
C ARG A 327 -18.28 9.66 6.39
N SER A 328 -17.71 8.86 7.29
CA SER A 328 -17.95 8.94 8.73
C SER A 328 -17.04 9.97 9.39
N ALA A 329 -17.59 11.10 9.80
CA ALA A 329 -16.87 12.08 10.62
C ALA A 329 -16.35 11.45 11.93
N ALA A 330 -17.09 10.50 12.51
CA ALA A 330 -16.69 9.79 13.73
C ALA A 330 -15.41 8.97 13.58
N LEU A 331 -15.09 8.50 12.36
CA LEU A 331 -13.83 7.82 12.07
C LEU A 331 -12.68 8.81 11.81
N LEU A 332 -12.96 9.99 11.29
CA LEU A 332 -11.92 10.99 10.98
C LEU A 332 -11.56 11.87 12.18
N ALA A 333 -12.53 12.26 13.01
CA ALA A 333 -12.32 13.19 14.12
C ALA A 333 -11.22 12.75 15.11
N PRO A 334 -11.13 11.47 15.55
CA PRO A 334 -10.05 11.03 16.43
C PRO A 334 -8.67 11.12 15.82
N LEU A 335 -8.56 10.98 14.49
CA LEU A 335 -7.31 11.12 13.74
C LEU A 335 -6.94 12.59 13.56
N GLN A 336 -7.93 13.44 13.27
CA GLN A 336 -7.74 14.90 13.15
C GLN A 336 -7.28 15.50 14.47
N ALA A 337 -7.84 15.08 15.60
CA ALA A 337 -7.37 15.48 16.93
C ALA A 337 -5.91 15.07 17.22
N ARG A 338 -5.36 14.14 16.45
CA ARG A 338 -3.96 13.68 16.51
C ARG A 338 -3.08 14.21 15.39
N GLY A 339 -3.56 15.22 14.67
CA GLY A 339 -2.77 15.92 13.65
C GLY A 339 -2.98 15.46 12.21
N CYS A 340 -3.99 14.60 11.94
CA CYS A 340 -4.42 14.34 10.57
C CYS A 340 -5.07 15.61 10.00
N THR A 341 -4.46 16.22 8.98
CA THR A 341 -4.88 17.51 8.42
C THR A 341 -5.95 17.32 7.36
N PRO A 342 -7.09 18.05 7.38
CA PRO A 342 -8.07 18.00 6.31
C PRO A 342 -7.47 18.30 4.94
N GLY A 343 -7.84 17.51 3.92
CA GLY A 343 -7.33 17.60 2.56
C GLY A 343 -6.20 16.62 2.27
N MET A 344 -5.53 16.80 1.11
CA MET A 344 -4.53 15.86 0.55
C MET A 344 -3.08 16.16 0.96
N LEU A 345 -2.84 17.18 1.77
CA LEU A 345 -1.48 17.53 2.20
C LEU A 345 -1.36 17.40 3.72
N ALA A 346 -0.38 16.66 4.17
CA ALA A 346 -0.02 16.59 5.58
C ALA A 346 0.63 17.90 6.04
N ALA A 347 0.21 18.42 7.21
CA ALA A 347 0.80 19.64 7.78
C ALA A 347 2.19 19.41 8.39
N ARG A 348 2.51 18.15 8.75
CA ARG A 348 3.75 17.77 9.42
C ARG A 348 4.43 16.65 8.68
N GLU A 349 5.75 16.70 8.57
CA GLU A 349 6.56 15.61 8.05
C GLU A 349 6.57 14.42 9.01
N ASP A 350 6.95 14.66 10.25
CA ASP A 350 6.98 13.63 11.29
C ASP A 350 5.78 13.76 12.21
N THR A 351 4.98 12.71 12.26
CA THR A 351 3.82 12.59 13.16
C THR A 351 4.12 11.68 14.35
N GLY A 352 5.33 11.12 14.44
CA GLY A 352 5.72 10.14 15.44
C GLY A 352 5.15 8.74 15.20
N MET A 353 4.32 8.53 14.16
CA MET A 353 3.69 7.26 13.84
C MET A 353 4.56 6.46 12.86
N GLY A 354 4.98 5.27 13.25
CA GLY A 354 5.62 4.31 12.36
C GLY A 354 4.61 3.44 11.62
N MET A 355 5.04 2.81 10.53
CA MET A 355 4.21 1.86 9.78
C MET A 355 3.72 0.71 10.66
N GLU A 356 4.54 0.32 11.65
CA GLU A 356 4.21 -0.68 12.66
C GLU A 356 3.05 -0.30 13.57
N ASP A 357 2.76 0.99 13.71
CA ASP A 357 1.69 1.50 14.58
C ASP A 357 0.36 1.65 13.84
N LEU A 358 0.42 1.74 12.51
CA LEU A 358 -0.76 2.05 11.69
C LEU A 358 -1.85 0.98 11.85
N GLY A 359 -1.50 -0.30 11.77
CA GLY A 359 -2.45 -1.40 11.95
C GLY A 359 -3.14 -1.38 13.31
N ILE A 360 -2.39 -1.17 14.39
CA ILE A 360 -2.91 -1.03 15.75
C ILE A 360 -3.82 0.21 15.87
N THR A 361 -3.43 1.32 15.25
CA THR A 361 -4.23 2.55 15.23
C THR A 361 -5.58 2.33 14.55
N ILE A 362 -5.62 1.62 13.42
CA ILE A 362 -6.87 1.27 12.73
C ILE A 362 -7.77 0.41 13.63
N LEU A 363 -7.22 -0.63 14.25
CA LEU A 363 -7.99 -1.51 15.15
C LEU A 363 -8.57 -0.73 16.34
N ARG A 364 -7.79 0.15 16.96
CA ARG A 364 -8.24 1.01 18.07
C ARG A 364 -9.27 2.05 17.62
N LEU A 365 -9.14 2.58 16.42
CA LEU A 365 -10.13 3.49 15.84
C LEU A 365 -11.46 2.77 15.67
N LEU A 366 -11.46 1.58 15.11
CA LEU A 366 -12.66 0.79 14.86
C LEU A 366 -13.30 0.23 16.14
N SER A 367 -12.51 -0.02 17.19
CA SER A 367 -13.01 -0.44 18.49
C SER A 367 -13.58 0.70 19.33
N GLY A 368 -13.38 1.95 18.89
CA GLY A 368 -13.75 3.14 19.66
C GLY A 368 -12.83 3.45 20.85
N GLU A 369 -11.69 2.75 20.95
CA GLU A 369 -10.65 3.07 21.95
C GLU A 369 -9.91 4.36 21.62
N LEU A 370 -9.78 4.66 20.31
CA LEU A 370 -9.19 5.90 19.83
C LEU A 370 -10.27 7.00 19.82
N ARG A 371 -10.64 7.53 20.98
CA ARG A 371 -11.66 8.58 21.10
C ARG A 371 -11.07 9.96 20.83
N ASP A 372 -11.94 10.90 20.46
CA ASP A 372 -11.61 12.31 20.46
C ASP A 372 -11.32 12.75 21.91
N PRO A 373 -10.13 13.36 22.20
CA PRO A 373 -9.84 13.85 23.55
C PRO A 373 -10.79 14.93 24.07
N GLY A 374 -11.68 15.48 23.21
CA GLY A 374 -12.69 16.49 23.57
C GLY A 374 -14.12 15.98 23.63
N GLY A 375 -14.39 14.72 23.34
CA GLY A 375 -15.73 14.10 23.38
C GLY A 375 -15.95 13.36 24.70
N SER A 376 -16.56 14.02 25.67
CA SER A 376 -17.16 13.43 26.88
C SER A 376 -18.55 12.90 26.59
#